data_01e7684e7038c4c3c6b35f2d37705aa3
#
_entry.id   01e7684e7038c4c3c6b35f2d37705aa3
#
_cell.length_a   1.000
_cell.length_b   1.000
_cell.length_c   1.000
_cell.angle_alpha   90.00
_cell.angle_beta   90.00
_cell.angle_gamma   90.00
#
_symmetry.space_group_name_H-M   'P 1'
#
loop_
_entity.id
_entity.type
_entity.pdbx_description
1 polymer ?
#
loop_
_entity_poly.entity_id
_entity_poly.type
_entity_poly.pdbx_seq_one_letter_code
_entity_poly.pdbx_strand_id
1 'polypeptide(L)'
;MVRIDNDTWGPDTSVGTTATLVATARALAHRAGLINDPFAEPLVSAVGRDFFTKVANGEMALSDIGDDNGLALLTDLLAVRTRFFDNFLTDACRAGIRQAVILASGLDARPYRLWWPAGTTVYEIDQPQVMDFKTRTLRGLDAVPTANRRAVGIDLRQDWPEALRRIGFDATQPTVWIAEGLFIGFLQPAAQERLLDNVTALSAPGSRAAADYFPERKQPLVSQEHALADGWRQFGYKGDMAEFTYPEEYRDVAESLAAHGWRTTVNGIEDLFTATGLPGLRRQDLSGAPVAGRYVRAVLT
;
A
#
# COMPACT_ATOMS: atom_id res chain seq x y z
N MET A 1 9.96 -17.30 -9.92
CA MET A 1 10.11 -18.32 -8.82
C MET A 1 8.75 -18.44 -8.18
N VAL A 2 8.16 -19.65 -8.15
CA VAL A 2 6.83 -19.83 -7.54
C VAL A 2 6.93 -19.45 -6.06
N ARG A 3 6.00 -18.63 -5.58
CA ARG A 3 5.94 -18.18 -4.19
C ARG A 3 5.72 -19.37 -3.24
N ILE A 4 6.41 -19.38 -2.10
CA ILE A 4 6.28 -20.40 -1.06
C ILE A 4 5.82 -19.79 0.26
N ASP A 5 5.10 -20.56 1.07
CA ASP A 5 4.42 -20.07 2.29
C ASP A 5 5.32 -19.50 3.38
N ASN A 6 6.61 -19.80 3.37
CA ASN A 6 7.58 -19.35 4.38
C ASN A 6 8.63 -18.40 3.80
N ASP A 7 8.38 -17.78 2.64
CA ASP A 7 9.27 -16.83 2.08
C ASP A 7 9.38 -15.57 2.94
N THR A 8 10.55 -14.98 3.00
CA THR A 8 10.81 -13.70 3.67
C THR A 8 11.47 -12.74 2.68
N TRP A 9 11.26 -11.47 2.84
CA TRP A 9 11.79 -10.46 1.93
C TRP A 9 12.23 -9.19 2.64
N GLY A 10 13.22 -8.54 2.06
CA GLY A 10 13.61 -7.16 2.36
C GLY A 10 13.07 -6.20 1.28
N PRO A 11 13.30 -4.90 1.41
CA PRO A 11 12.80 -3.90 0.47
C PRO A 11 13.39 -4.02 -0.95
N ASP A 12 14.49 -4.73 -1.11
CA ASP A 12 15.21 -4.92 -2.37
C ASP A 12 15.00 -6.30 -3.02
N THR A 13 14.23 -7.18 -2.39
CA THR A 13 14.03 -8.57 -2.82
C THR A 13 12.56 -8.98 -2.90
N SER A 14 12.22 -9.86 -3.84
CA SER A 14 10.89 -10.46 -3.96
C SER A 14 9.77 -9.40 -3.87
N VAL A 15 8.75 -9.66 -3.05
CA VAL A 15 7.61 -8.74 -2.81
C VAL A 15 8.05 -7.35 -2.34
N GLY A 16 9.17 -7.22 -1.62
CA GLY A 16 9.69 -5.92 -1.18
C GLY A 16 10.06 -4.98 -2.34
N THR A 17 10.41 -5.52 -3.50
CA THR A 17 10.67 -4.72 -4.70
C THR A 17 9.42 -3.96 -5.17
N THR A 18 8.22 -4.51 -4.92
CA THR A 18 6.95 -3.84 -5.24
C THR A 18 6.74 -2.60 -4.36
N ALA A 19 7.11 -2.66 -3.09
CA ALA A 19 7.08 -1.50 -2.19
C ALA A 19 8.04 -0.39 -2.67
N THR A 20 9.21 -0.76 -3.22
CA THR A 20 10.15 0.19 -3.81
C THR A 20 9.59 0.84 -5.06
N LEU A 21 8.94 0.08 -5.94
CA LEU A 21 8.25 0.61 -7.12
C LEU A 21 7.12 1.60 -6.73
N VAL A 22 6.30 1.22 -5.76
CA VAL A 22 5.23 2.09 -5.23
C VAL A 22 5.81 3.38 -4.64
N ALA A 23 6.90 3.29 -3.87
CA ALA A 23 7.56 4.46 -3.32
C ALA A 23 8.20 5.34 -4.40
N THR A 24 8.74 4.76 -5.49
CA THR A 24 9.25 5.50 -6.65
C THR A 24 8.14 6.31 -7.32
N ALA A 25 6.98 5.71 -7.57
CA ALA A 25 5.83 6.42 -8.14
C ALA A 25 5.31 7.52 -7.20
N ARG A 26 5.34 7.31 -5.86
CA ARG A 26 5.02 8.37 -4.89
C ARG A 26 6.05 9.50 -4.89
N ALA A 27 7.34 9.21 -5.07
CA ALA A 27 8.37 10.24 -5.21
C ALA A 27 8.12 11.12 -6.44
N LEU A 28 7.79 10.50 -7.58
CA LEU A 28 7.39 11.22 -8.79
C LEU A 28 6.13 12.07 -8.56
N ALA A 29 5.10 11.50 -7.93
CA ALA A 29 3.86 12.21 -7.62
C ALA A 29 4.10 13.38 -6.65
N HIS A 30 5.01 13.24 -5.68
CA HIS A 30 5.42 14.33 -4.80
C HIS A 30 6.11 15.45 -5.56
N ARG A 31 7.07 15.14 -6.43
CA ARG A 31 7.75 16.11 -7.28
C ARG A 31 6.83 16.86 -8.23
N ALA A 32 5.80 16.16 -8.73
CA ALA A 32 4.75 16.74 -9.56
C ALA A 32 3.72 17.59 -8.75
N GLY A 33 3.85 17.66 -7.42
CA GLY A 33 2.92 18.40 -6.56
C GLY A 33 1.55 17.74 -6.40
N LEU A 34 1.42 16.45 -6.82
CA LEU A 34 0.16 15.71 -6.74
C LEU A 34 -0.14 15.22 -5.33
N ILE A 35 0.89 14.88 -4.55
CA ILE A 35 0.81 14.43 -3.15
C ILE A 35 1.92 15.09 -2.33
N ASN A 36 1.84 14.95 -0.99
CA ASN A 36 2.92 15.35 -0.10
C ASN A 36 3.56 14.10 0.54
N ASP A 37 4.66 13.60 -0.04
CA ASP A 37 5.45 12.51 0.51
C ASP A 37 6.97 12.77 0.37
N PRO A 38 7.54 13.67 1.21
CA PRO A 38 8.95 14.05 1.12
C PRO A 38 9.91 12.92 1.49
N PHE A 39 9.41 11.81 2.04
CA PHE A 39 10.23 10.67 2.44
C PHE A 39 10.31 9.57 1.36
N ALA A 40 9.46 9.62 0.33
CA ALA A 40 9.42 8.57 -0.70
C ALA A 40 10.76 8.45 -1.44
N GLU A 41 11.29 9.57 -1.95
CA GLU A 41 12.58 9.59 -2.66
C GLU A 41 13.75 9.15 -1.77
N PRO A 42 13.98 9.69 -0.55
CA PRO A 42 15.05 9.23 0.32
C PRO A 42 14.98 7.75 0.71
N LEU A 43 13.77 7.22 0.91
CA LEU A 43 13.57 5.78 1.19
C LEU A 43 13.95 4.92 -0.01
N VAL A 44 13.55 5.32 -1.24
CA VAL A 44 13.93 4.62 -2.48
C VAL A 44 15.44 4.66 -2.68
N SER A 45 16.07 5.81 -2.50
CA SER A 45 17.52 5.98 -2.64
C SER A 45 18.29 5.10 -1.65
N ALA A 46 17.79 4.96 -0.42
CA ALA A 46 18.39 4.11 0.60
C ALA A 46 18.28 2.60 0.29
N VAL A 47 17.30 2.16 -0.51
CA VAL A 47 17.25 0.77 -1.01
C VAL A 47 18.43 0.45 -1.93
N GLY A 48 18.99 1.46 -2.62
CA GLY A 48 20.20 1.33 -3.40
C GLY A 48 20.04 0.62 -4.75
N ARG A 49 18.84 0.64 -5.32
CA ARG A 49 18.57 0.15 -6.68
C ARG A 49 18.71 1.29 -7.66
N ASP A 50 19.81 1.34 -8.40
CA ASP A 50 20.20 2.43 -9.32
C ASP A 50 19.06 2.94 -10.20
N PHE A 51 18.30 2.04 -10.83
CA PHE A 51 17.18 2.42 -11.68
C PHE A 51 16.14 3.23 -10.91
N PHE A 52 15.61 2.68 -9.81
CA PHE A 52 14.58 3.35 -9.02
C PHE A 52 15.08 4.66 -8.40
N THR A 53 16.34 4.67 -7.95
CA THR A 53 16.96 5.87 -7.40
C THR A 53 17.05 6.99 -8.44
N LYS A 54 17.54 6.70 -9.66
CA LYS A 54 17.64 7.68 -10.74
C LYS A 54 16.30 8.21 -11.21
N VAL A 55 15.28 7.36 -11.21
CA VAL A 55 13.90 7.77 -11.53
C VAL A 55 13.33 8.64 -10.40
N ALA A 56 13.44 8.20 -9.15
CA ALA A 56 12.87 8.92 -8.00
C ALA A 56 13.47 10.31 -7.80
N ASN A 57 14.81 10.44 -7.97
CA ASN A 57 15.52 11.71 -7.81
C ASN A 57 15.52 12.59 -9.08
N GLY A 58 15.02 12.05 -10.22
CA GLY A 58 14.87 12.74 -11.50
C GLY A 58 16.12 12.87 -12.35
N GLU A 59 17.15 12.08 -12.04
CA GLU A 59 18.30 11.92 -12.94
C GLU A 59 17.93 11.19 -14.23
N MET A 60 16.86 10.41 -14.20
CA MET A 60 16.30 9.71 -15.35
C MET A 60 14.87 10.17 -15.57
N ALA A 61 14.59 10.79 -16.72
CA ALA A 61 13.24 11.19 -17.08
C ALA A 61 12.42 10.00 -17.60
N LEU A 62 11.08 10.09 -17.49
CA LEU A 62 10.20 9.05 -18.01
C LEU A 62 10.35 8.85 -19.52
N SER A 63 10.63 9.93 -20.27
CA SER A 63 10.93 9.90 -21.70
C SER A 63 12.19 9.08 -22.04
N ASP A 64 13.14 9.02 -21.12
CA ASP A 64 14.43 8.34 -21.36
C ASP A 64 14.30 6.81 -21.27
N ILE A 65 13.24 6.34 -20.61
CA ILE A 65 12.95 4.90 -20.45
C ILE A 65 12.12 4.33 -21.60
N GLY A 66 11.74 5.16 -22.58
CA GLY A 66 10.92 4.72 -23.70
C GLY A 66 9.50 4.28 -23.30
N ASP A 67 9.13 4.59 -22.07
CA ASP A 67 7.83 4.28 -21.52
C ASP A 67 6.97 5.54 -21.59
N ASP A 68 6.40 5.78 -22.75
CA ASP A 68 5.64 7.01 -23.00
C ASP A 68 4.43 7.14 -22.07
N ASN A 69 3.97 6.07 -21.38
CA ASN A 69 2.76 6.13 -20.57
C ASN A 69 2.72 5.25 -19.30
N GLY A 70 3.44 4.16 -19.18
CA GLY A 70 3.23 3.19 -18.10
C GLY A 70 3.59 3.73 -16.71
N LEU A 71 4.79 4.30 -16.53
CA LEU A 71 5.20 4.86 -15.24
C LEU A 71 4.50 6.18 -14.93
N ALA A 72 4.17 6.98 -15.95
CA ALA A 72 3.35 8.18 -15.78
C ALA A 72 1.93 7.81 -15.29
N LEU A 73 1.30 6.82 -15.93
CA LEU A 73 0.00 6.31 -15.48
C LEU A 73 0.07 5.72 -14.07
N LEU A 74 1.10 4.92 -13.77
CA LEU A 74 1.32 4.40 -12.42
C LEU A 74 1.49 5.53 -11.40
N THR A 75 2.19 6.61 -11.75
CA THR A 75 2.35 7.79 -10.89
C THR A 75 1.00 8.43 -10.57
N ASP A 76 0.13 8.62 -11.57
CA ASP A 76 -1.20 9.17 -11.38
C ASP A 76 -2.08 8.25 -10.53
N LEU A 77 -2.08 6.94 -10.82
CA LEU A 77 -2.79 5.93 -10.04
C LEU A 77 -2.36 5.95 -8.58
N LEU A 78 -1.05 5.97 -8.32
CA LEU A 78 -0.50 6.01 -6.96
C LEU A 78 -0.76 7.34 -6.25
N ALA A 79 -0.81 8.46 -6.99
CA ALA A 79 -1.20 9.75 -6.43
C ALA A 79 -2.66 9.71 -5.93
N VAL A 80 -3.58 9.23 -6.76
CA VAL A 80 -5.00 9.08 -6.42
C VAL A 80 -5.18 8.14 -5.25
N ARG A 81 -4.53 6.97 -5.28
CA ARG A 81 -4.55 5.98 -4.21
C ARG A 81 -4.02 6.57 -2.90
N THR A 82 -2.89 7.23 -2.92
CA THR A 82 -2.28 7.87 -1.74
C THR A 82 -3.24 8.89 -1.13
N ARG A 83 -3.86 9.77 -1.95
CA ARG A 83 -4.86 10.74 -1.48
C ARG A 83 -6.08 10.07 -0.85
N PHE A 84 -6.55 8.96 -1.43
CA PHE A 84 -7.68 8.21 -0.87
C PHE A 84 -7.38 7.76 0.57
N PHE A 85 -6.24 7.10 0.80
CA PHE A 85 -5.88 6.62 2.13
C PHE A 85 -5.51 7.76 3.10
N ASP A 86 -4.85 8.81 2.63
CA ASP A 86 -4.51 9.98 3.44
C ASP A 86 -5.78 10.68 3.96
N ASN A 87 -6.75 10.91 3.06
CA ASN A 87 -8.03 11.49 3.42
C ASN A 87 -8.81 10.59 4.38
N PHE A 88 -8.84 9.28 4.12
CA PHE A 88 -9.53 8.32 4.98
C PHE A 88 -8.98 8.32 6.41
N LEU A 89 -7.66 8.31 6.58
CA LEU A 89 -7.00 8.39 7.89
C LEU A 89 -7.30 9.72 8.58
N THR A 90 -7.17 10.82 7.85
CA THR A 90 -7.43 12.17 8.38
C THR A 90 -8.86 12.32 8.86
N ASP A 91 -9.84 11.82 8.09
CA ASP A 91 -11.26 11.89 8.44
C ASP A 91 -11.61 10.98 9.62
N ALA A 92 -10.98 9.81 9.73
CA ALA A 92 -11.13 8.94 10.88
C ALA A 92 -10.60 9.61 12.16
N CYS A 93 -9.44 10.26 12.09
CA CYS A 93 -8.84 10.97 13.21
C CYS A 93 -9.63 12.23 13.60
N ARG A 94 -10.19 12.97 12.63
CA ARG A 94 -11.12 14.08 12.89
C ARG A 94 -12.41 13.63 13.57
N ALA A 95 -12.88 12.41 13.27
CA ALA A 95 -14.02 11.80 13.92
C ALA A 95 -13.70 11.24 15.34
N GLY A 96 -12.49 11.44 15.84
CA GLY A 96 -12.11 11.09 17.22
C GLY A 96 -11.28 9.83 17.37
N ILE A 97 -11.00 9.05 16.32
CA ILE A 97 -10.17 7.85 16.40
C ILE A 97 -8.72 8.28 16.69
N ARG A 98 -8.08 7.59 17.64
CA ARG A 98 -6.70 7.86 18.09
C ARG A 98 -5.77 6.66 17.96
N GLN A 99 -6.24 5.59 17.35
CA GLN A 99 -5.50 4.37 17.11
C GLN A 99 -5.58 4.01 15.64
N ALA A 100 -4.43 3.94 14.96
CA ALA A 100 -4.35 3.62 13.55
C ALA A 100 -3.42 2.41 13.34
N VAL A 101 -3.76 1.53 12.42
CA VAL A 101 -2.93 0.39 12.02
C VAL A 101 -2.74 0.38 10.50
N ILE A 102 -1.49 0.33 10.07
CA ILE A 102 -1.08 0.21 8.68
C ILE A 102 -0.56 -1.21 8.47
N LEU A 103 -1.34 -2.03 7.79
CA LEU A 103 -1.02 -3.42 7.46
C LEU A 103 -0.13 -3.47 6.22
N ALA A 104 0.92 -4.28 6.22
CA ALA A 104 1.93 -4.36 5.17
C ALA A 104 2.45 -2.97 4.77
N SER A 105 2.98 -2.25 5.75
CA SER A 105 3.27 -0.82 5.63
C SER A 105 4.40 -0.47 4.65
N GLY A 106 5.20 -1.44 4.21
CA GLY A 106 6.26 -1.23 3.23
C GLY A 106 7.12 0.01 3.51
N LEU A 107 7.25 0.86 2.51
CA LEU A 107 7.93 2.16 2.60
C LEU A 107 6.94 3.33 2.85
N ASP A 108 5.79 3.07 3.47
CA ASP A 108 4.86 4.10 3.91
C ASP A 108 5.49 5.00 4.98
N ALA A 109 5.39 6.31 4.82
CA ALA A 109 5.90 7.31 5.75
C ALA A 109 4.78 8.18 6.37
N ARG A 110 3.52 7.76 6.34
CA ARG A 110 2.38 8.51 6.91
C ARG A 110 2.57 8.90 8.38
N PRO A 111 3.18 8.07 9.24
CA PRO A 111 3.46 8.47 10.61
C PRO A 111 4.41 9.67 10.75
N TYR A 112 5.12 10.04 9.66
CA TYR A 112 6.09 11.14 9.62
C TYR A 112 5.59 12.34 8.80
N ARG A 113 4.67 12.14 7.87
CA ARG A 113 4.27 13.18 6.91
C ARG A 113 2.84 13.68 7.05
N LEU A 114 1.94 12.88 7.63
CA LEU A 114 0.57 13.33 7.88
C LEU A 114 0.47 14.09 9.21
N TRP A 115 -0.55 14.94 9.27
CA TRP A 115 -0.98 15.49 10.54
C TRP A 115 -1.78 14.46 11.33
N TRP A 116 -1.43 14.27 12.59
CA TRP A 116 -2.15 13.41 13.53
C TRP A 116 -2.55 14.22 14.76
N PRO A 117 -3.77 14.09 15.27
CA PRO A 117 -4.16 14.71 16.54
C PRO A 117 -3.28 14.22 17.70
N ALA A 118 -3.10 15.06 18.71
CA ALA A 118 -2.36 14.69 19.92
C ALA A 118 -2.91 13.39 20.52
N GLY A 119 -2.02 12.53 20.99
CA GLY A 119 -2.35 11.22 21.57
C GLY A 119 -2.64 10.12 20.55
N THR A 120 -2.51 10.38 19.24
CA THR A 120 -2.67 9.33 18.24
C THR A 120 -1.48 8.39 18.21
N THR A 121 -1.75 7.09 18.30
CA THR A 121 -0.77 6.02 18.09
C THR A 121 -0.97 5.38 16.72
N VAL A 122 0.13 5.27 15.96
CA VAL A 122 0.15 4.62 14.66
C VAL A 122 1.03 3.37 14.74
N TYR A 123 0.41 2.23 14.53
CA TYR A 123 1.07 0.93 14.46
C TYR A 123 1.34 0.60 12.99
N GLU A 124 2.58 0.27 12.68
CA GLU A 124 2.98 -0.21 11.36
C GLU A 124 3.40 -1.67 11.45
N ILE A 125 2.81 -2.52 10.63
CA ILE A 125 3.12 -3.95 10.59
C ILE A 125 3.70 -4.30 9.22
N ASP A 126 4.86 -4.93 9.20
CA ASP A 126 5.48 -5.52 8.01
C ASP A 126 6.52 -6.55 8.41
N GLN A 127 7.14 -7.20 7.42
CA GLN A 127 8.27 -8.09 7.61
C GLN A 127 9.36 -7.42 8.47
N PRO A 128 10.02 -8.15 9.38
CA PRO A 128 11.04 -7.59 10.25
C PRO A 128 12.12 -6.80 9.51
N GLN A 129 12.58 -7.34 8.38
CA GLN A 129 13.62 -6.70 7.56
C GLN A 129 13.17 -5.36 6.95
N VAL A 130 11.91 -5.27 6.53
CA VAL A 130 11.31 -4.04 5.99
C VAL A 130 11.18 -2.99 7.08
N MET A 131 10.67 -3.38 8.27
CA MET A 131 10.51 -2.47 9.41
C MET A 131 11.85 -1.95 9.93
N ASP A 132 12.86 -2.82 10.03
CA ASP A 132 14.21 -2.44 10.44
C ASP A 132 14.88 -1.49 9.44
N PHE A 133 14.75 -1.79 8.15
CA PHE A 133 15.25 -0.93 7.09
C PHE A 133 14.61 0.46 7.16
N LYS A 134 13.28 0.55 7.13
CA LYS A 134 12.54 1.81 7.17
C LYS A 134 12.89 2.63 8.40
N THR A 135 12.93 1.99 9.57
CA THR A 135 13.21 2.67 10.83
C THR A 135 14.64 3.22 10.87
N ARG A 136 15.64 2.45 10.39
CA ARG A 136 17.04 2.92 10.33
C ARG A 136 17.21 4.07 9.34
N THR A 137 16.60 3.96 8.17
CA THR A 137 16.68 4.99 7.12
C THR A 137 16.07 6.31 7.58
N LEU A 138 14.84 6.28 8.12
CA LEU A 138 14.18 7.50 8.60
C LEU A 138 14.90 8.13 9.78
N ARG A 139 15.49 7.32 10.67
CA ARG A 139 16.35 7.83 11.75
C ARG A 139 17.63 8.49 11.20
N GLY A 140 18.25 7.91 10.18
CA GLY A 140 19.42 8.50 9.52
C GLY A 140 19.14 9.80 8.79
N LEU A 141 17.88 10.10 8.51
CA LEU A 141 17.40 11.35 7.94
C LEU A 141 16.95 12.36 9.03
N ASP A 142 17.18 12.06 10.29
CA ASP A 142 16.68 12.85 11.44
C ASP A 142 15.15 13.11 11.38
N ALA A 143 14.41 12.20 10.73
CA ALA A 143 12.97 12.31 10.61
C ALA A 143 12.29 12.06 11.96
N VAL A 144 11.42 12.99 12.36
CA VAL A 144 10.66 12.90 13.60
C VAL A 144 9.22 12.52 13.28
N PRO A 145 8.67 11.42 13.86
CA PRO A 145 7.27 11.07 13.68
C PRO A 145 6.33 12.16 14.16
N THR A 146 5.27 12.40 13.44
CA THR A 146 4.18 13.33 13.78
C THR A 146 3.09 12.68 14.63
N ALA A 147 3.22 11.36 14.89
CA ALA A 147 2.38 10.55 15.76
C ALA A 147 3.24 9.71 16.73
N ASN A 148 2.62 9.06 17.72
CA ASN A 148 3.27 8.02 18.50
C ASN A 148 3.41 6.75 17.64
N ARG A 149 4.51 6.66 16.88
CA ARG A 149 4.76 5.54 15.96
C ARG A 149 5.22 4.30 16.73
N ARG A 150 4.62 3.16 16.42
CA ARG A 150 5.00 1.83 16.92
C ARG A 150 5.17 0.84 15.76
N ALA A 151 6.40 0.38 15.57
CA ALA A 151 6.77 -0.56 14.50
C ALA A 151 6.70 -2.00 15.00
N VAL A 152 6.02 -2.87 14.25
CA VAL A 152 5.86 -4.30 14.51
C VAL A 152 6.47 -5.08 13.36
N GLY A 153 7.65 -5.62 13.58
CA GLY A 153 8.32 -6.50 12.61
C GLY A 153 7.78 -7.92 12.72
N ILE A 154 6.74 -8.25 12.00
CA ILE A 154 6.14 -9.59 11.95
C ILE A 154 5.45 -9.84 10.61
N ASP A 155 5.46 -11.08 10.15
CA ASP A 155 4.70 -11.51 8.99
C ASP A 155 3.20 -11.59 9.31
N LEU A 156 2.36 -11.02 8.45
CA LEU A 156 0.89 -11.07 8.60
C LEU A 156 0.30 -12.48 8.50
N ARG A 157 1.09 -13.48 8.11
CA ARG A 157 0.72 -14.91 8.14
C ARG A 157 0.89 -15.53 9.53
N GLN A 158 1.63 -14.86 10.44
CA GLN A 158 1.90 -15.29 11.81
C GLN A 158 0.92 -14.65 12.82
N ASP A 159 1.18 -14.81 14.11
CA ASP A 159 0.35 -14.25 15.18
C ASP A 159 0.66 -12.76 15.42
N TRP A 160 0.39 -11.92 14.41
CA TRP A 160 0.51 -10.48 14.49
C TRP A 160 -0.50 -9.81 15.46
N PRO A 161 -1.71 -10.38 15.70
CA PRO A 161 -2.61 -9.85 16.73
C PRO A 161 -1.99 -9.82 18.13
N GLU A 162 -1.31 -10.88 18.51
CA GLU A 162 -0.62 -10.93 19.81
C GLU A 162 0.58 -9.98 19.85
N ALA A 163 1.37 -9.92 18.76
CA ALA A 163 2.48 -8.97 18.67
C ALA A 163 2.01 -7.51 18.79
N LEU A 164 0.85 -7.19 18.19
CA LEU A 164 0.24 -5.85 18.24
C LEU A 164 -0.20 -5.50 19.67
N ARG A 165 -0.86 -6.44 20.38
CA ARG A 165 -1.26 -6.25 21.79
C ARG A 165 -0.07 -6.02 22.72
N ARG A 166 1.03 -6.77 22.53
CA ARG A 166 2.25 -6.64 23.36
C ARG A 166 2.85 -5.25 23.32
N ILE A 167 2.67 -4.51 22.25
CA ILE A 167 3.16 -3.14 22.12
C ILE A 167 2.10 -2.08 22.48
N GLY A 168 1.01 -2.51 23.14
CA GLY A 168 0.00 -1.65 23.73
C GLY A 168 -1.15 -1.26 22.81
N PHE A 169 -1.48 -2.10 21.84
CA PHE A 169 -2.74 -1.97 21.09
C PHE A 169 -3.92 -2.32 22.00
N ASP A 170 -4.94 -1.49 21.98
CA ASP A 170 -6.15 -1.66 22.78
C ASP A 170 -7.37 -1.97 21.88
N ALA A 171 -7.77 -3.24 21.84
CA ALA A 171 -8.90 -3.70 21.05
C ALA A 171 -10.27 -3.15 21.55
N THR A 172 -10.32 -2.50 22.70
CA THR A 172 -11.55 -1.85 23.21
C THR A 172 -11.74 -0.44 22.64
N GLN A 173 -10.74 0.11 21.97
CA GLN A 173 -10.79 1.44 21.36
C GLN A 173 -11.09 1.35 19.86
N PRO A 174 -11.91 2.27 19.33
CA PRO A 174 -12.08 2.38 17.87
C PRO A 174 -10.76 2.58 17.17
N THR A 175 -10.52 1.79 16.13
CA THR A 175 -9.28 1.76 15.36
C THR A 175 -9.55 2.10 13.89
N VAL A 176 -8.65 2.83 13.26
CA VAL A 176 -8.63 2.98 11.80
C VAL A 176 -7.57 2.05 11.21
N TRP A 177 -8.01 1.15 10.34
CA TRP A 177 -7.20 0.16 9.63
C TRP A 177 -6.99 0.57 8.19
N ILE A 178 -5.78 0.46 7.67
CA ILE A 178 -5.54 0.52 6.23
C ILE A 178 -4.72 -0.69 5.77
N ALA A 179 -5.11 -1.23 4.62
CA ALA A 179 -4.43 -2.28 3.89
C ALA A 179 -4.23 -1.81 2.43
N GLU A 180 -3.16 -1.05 2.21
CA GLU A 180 -2.82 -0.47 0.92
C GLU A 180 -1.91 -1.41 0.13
N GLY A 181 -2.37 -1.88 -1.05
CA GLY A 181 -1.62 -2.77 -1.93
C GLY A 181 -1.43 -4.19 -1.37
N LEU A 182 -2.25 -4.61 -0.41
CA LEU A 182 -2.13 -5.92 0.23
C LEU A 182 -3.02 -6.97 -0.43
N PHE A 183 -4.28 -6.63 -0.75
CA PHE A 183 -5.28 -7.55 -1.28
C PHE A 183 -5.24 -7.66 -2.81
N ILE A 184 -4.06 -7.85 -3.34
CA ILE A 184 -3.79 -8.02 -4.76
C ILE A 184 -3.19 -9.39 -5.10
N GLY A 185 -3.36 -10.36 -4.18
CA GLY A 185 -2.86 -11.72 -4.33
C GLY A 185 -1.55 -12.02 -3.60
N PHE A 186 -1.08 -11.16 -2.69
CA PHE A 186 0.14 -11.41 -1.91
C PHE A 186 -0.04 -12.41 -0.77
N LEU A 187 -1.26 -12.67 -0.37
CA LEU A 187 -1.62 -13.69 0.61
C LEU A 187 -2.41 -14.80 -0.09
N GLN A 188 -2.31 -16.02 0.39
CA GLN A 188 -3.24 -17.08 -0.01
C GLN A 188 -4.68 -16.73 0.43
N PRO A 189 -5.73 -17.21 -0.27
CA PRO A 189 -7.11 -16.89 0.07
C PRO A 189 -7.45 -17.11 1.54
N ALA A 190 -7.07 -18.25 2.10
CA ALA A 190 -7.30 -18.54 3.51
C ALA A 190 -6.54 -17.63 4.47
N ALA A 191 -5.36 -17.15 4.09
CA ALA A 191 -4.60 -16.18 4.89
C ALA A 191 -5.22 -14.78 4.82
N GLN A 192 -5.76 -14.38 3.66
CA GLN A 192 -6.52 -13.15 3.50
C GLN A 192 -7.78 -13.15 4.38
N GLU A 193 -8.57 -14.21 4.36
CA GLU A 193 -9.77 -14.31 5.22
C GLU A 193 -9.37 -14.24 6.70
N ARG A 194 -8.37 -15.00 7.15
CA ARG A 194 -7.88 -14.90 8.55
C ARG A 194 -7.42 -13.49 8.93
N LEU A 195 -6.83 -12.76 7.99
CA LEU A 195 -6.44 -11.36 8.23
C LEU A 195 -7.67 -10.50 8.50
N LEU A 196 -8.72 -10.62 7.68
CA LEU A 196 -9.97 -9.88 7.84
C LEU A 196 -10.73 -10.28 9.12
N ASP A 197 -10.73 -11.57 9.47
CA ASP A 197 -11.24 -12.07 10.75
C ASP A 197 -10.52 -11.41 11.94
N ASN A 198 -9.19 -11.37 11.89
CA ASN A 198 -8.38 -10.76 12.95
C ASN A 198 -8.60 -9.24 13.05
N VAL A 199 -8.68 -8.54 11.92
CA VAL A 199 -9.02 -7.10 11.89
C VAL A 199 -10.36 -6.87 12.57
N THR A 200 -11.36 -7.69 12.27
CA THR A 200 -12.69 -7.60 12.89
C THR A 200 -12.64 -7.90 14.38
N ALA A 201 -11.97 -8.99 14.78
CA ALA A 201 -11.84 -9.39 16.20
C ALA A 201 -11.08 -8.37 17.07
N LEU A 202 -10.23 -7.54 16.45
CA LEU A 202 -9.47 -6.48 17.09
C LEU A 202 -10.14 -5.10 17.03
N SER A 203 -11.35 -5.02 16.49
CA SER A 203 -12.04 -3.76 16.26
C SER A 203 -13.20 -3.56 17.24
N ALA A 204 -13.19 -2.44 17.95
CA ALA A 204 -14.36 -1.97 18.69
C ALA A 204 -15.39 -1.30 17.74
N PRO A 205 -16.69 -1.22 18.12
CA PRO A 205 -17.68 -0.44 17.38
C PRO A 205 -17.20 0.99 17.09
N GLY A 206 -17.49 1.49 15.89
CA GLY A 206 -16.98 2.77 15.39
C GLY A 206 -15.60 2.69 14.72
N SER A 207 -14.95 1.53 14.75
CA SER A 207 -13.72 1.30 13.97
C SER A 207 -13.98 1.47 12.47
N ARG A 208 -12.94 1.88 11.75
CA ARG A 208 -12.99 2.10 10.30
C ARG A 208 -11.90 1.30 9.60
N ALA A 209 -12.19 0.80 8.42
CA ALA A 209 -11.21 0.09 7.59
C ALA A 209 -11.24 0.60 6.15
N ALA A 210 -10.08 0.68 5.50
CA ALA A 210 -9.98 0.92 4.07
C ALA A 210 -8.93 0.01 3.44
N ALA A 211 -9.24 -0.45 2.23
CA ALA A 211 -8.33 -1.26 1.44
C ALA A 211 -8.54 -1.00 -0.05
N ASP A 212 -7.50 -1.29 -0.84
CA ASP A 212 -7.62 -1.49 -2.28
C ASP A 212 -7.44 -2.97 -2.61
N TYR A 213 -8.16 -3.42 -3.63
CA TYR A 213 -8.17 -4.82 -4.03
C TYR A 213 -8.61 -5.00 -5.48
N PHE A 214 -8.29 -6.15 -6.05
CA PHE A 214 -8.75 -6.55 -7.39
C PHE A 214 -9.73 -7.71 -7.24
N PRO A 215 -11.04 -7.51 -7.50
CA PRO A 215 -12.06 -8.55 -7.30
C PRO A 215 -11.90 -9.73 -8.25
N GLU A 216 -11.34 -9.50 -9.42
CA GLU A 216 -11.03 -10.52 -10.39
C GLU A 216 -9.66 -10.23 -11.03
N ARG A 217 -8.72 -11.12 -10.80
CA ARG A 217 -7.42 -11.09 -11.47
C ARG A 217 -7.54 -11.72 -12.85
N LYS A 218 -7.94 -10.92 -13.83
CA LYS A 218 -8.09 -11.41 -15.22
C LYS A 218 -6.75 -11.46 -15.94
N GLN A 219 -6.62 -12.39 -16.90
CA GLN A 219 -5.45 -12.52 -17.79
C GLN A 219 -4.95 -11.19 -18.39
N PRO A 220 -5.79 -10.25 -18.81
CA PRO A 220 -5.34 -8.96 -19.33
C PRO A 220 -4.50 -8.14 -18.33
N LEU A 221 -4.85 -8.17 -17.03
CA LEU A 221 -4.08 -7.47 -16.00
C LEU A 221 -2.69 -8.11 -15.84
N VAL A 222 -2.62 -9.43 -15.79
CA VAL A 222 -1.36 -10.19 -15.74
C VAL A 222 -0.48 -9.89 -16.95
N SER A 223 -1.07 -9.83 -18.15
CA SER A 223 -0.33 -9.53 -19.39
C SER A 223 0.24 -8.10 -19.38
N GLN A 224 -0.47 -7.13 -18.82
CA GLN A 224 0.01 -5.75 -18.68
C GLN A 224 1.14 -5.64 -17.65
N GLU A 225 1.01 -6.34 -16.52
CA GLU A 225 2.07 -6.43 -15.50
C GLU A 225 3.35 -7.02 -16.12
N HIS A 226 3.24 -8.07 -16.94
CA HIS A 226 4.37 -8.64 -17.67
C HIS A 226 4.98 -7.65 -18.65
N ALA A 227 4.18 -6.95 -19.44
CA ALA A 227 4.66 -5.98 -20.43
C ALA A 227 5.42 -4.81 -19.77
N LEU A 228 4.92 -4.30 -18.64
CA LEU A 228 5.63 -3.29 -17.84
C LEU A 228 6.95 -3.83 -17.30
N ALA A 229 6.93 -5.04 -16.72
CA ALA A 229 8.13 -5.69 -16.20
C ALA A 229 9.17 -5.92 -17.30
N ASP A 230 8.76 -6.33 -18.49
CA ASP A 230 9.64 -6.54 -19.64
C ASP A 230 10.28 -5.24 -20.10
N GLY A 231 9.53 -4.15 -20.19
CA GLY A 231 10.04 -2.83 -20.52
C GLY A 231 11.12 -2.34 -19.55
N TRP A 232 10.98 -2.67 -18.26
CA TRP A 232 11.92 -2.21 -17.22
C TRP A 232 13.09 -3.16 -16.96
N ARG A 233 13.06 -4.40 -17.48
CA ARG A 233 14.19 -5.36 -17.32
C ARG A 233 15.49 -4.85 -17.89
N GLN A 234 15.46 -4.09 -18.98
CA GLN A 234 16.66 -3.47 -19.57
C GLN A 234 17.35 -2.47 -18.63
N PHE A 235 16.61 -1.90 -17.66
CA PHE A 235 17.10 -0.98 -16.65
C PHE A 235 17.41 -1.67 -15.31
N GLY A 236 17.43 -3.02 -15.29
CA GLY A 236 17.77 -3.80 -14.10
C GLY A 236 16.60 -4.14 -13.19
N TYR A 237 15.35 -3.88 -13.59
CA TYR A 237 14.20 -4.38 -12.86
C TYR A 237 14.11 -5.91 -13.00
N LYS A 238 14.05 -6.61 -11.88
CA LYS A 238 13.98 -8.08 -11.86
C LYS A 238 12.67 -8.61 -11.28
N GLY A 239 11.72 -7.73 -11.01
CA GLY A 239 10.43 -8.10 -10.44
C GLY A 239 9.43 -8.49 -11.52
N ASP A 240 8.54 -9.42 -11.18
CA ASP A 240 7.33 -9.71 -11.93
C ASP A 240 6.20 -9.88 -10.92
N MET A 241 5.19 -9.01 -11.00
CA MET A 241 4.05 -9.04 -10.06
C MET A 241 3.35 -10.40 -10.07
N ALA A 242 3.28 -11.05 -11.24
CA ALA A 242 2.67 -12.36 -11.37
C ALA A 242 3.46 -13.45 -10.60
N GLU A 243 4.78 -13.32 -10.47
CA GLU A 243 5.60 -14.23 -9.67
C GLU A 243 5.42 -14.04 -8.15
N PHE A 244 4.96 -12.85 -7.73
CA PHE A 244 4.83 -12.49 -6.31
C PHE A 244 3.43 -12.73 -5.75
N THR A 245 2.50 -13.10 -6.59
CA THR A 245 1.09 -13.28 -6.22
C THR A 245 0.63 -14.70 -6.43
N TYR A 246 -0.34 -15.12 -5.63
CA TYR A 246 -1.01 -16.40 -5.77
C TYR A 246 -2.10 -16.29 -6.83
N PRO A 247 -2.22 -17.28 -7.74
CA PRO A 247 -3.16 -17.24 -8.89
C PRO A 247 -4.59 -17.68 -8.54
N GLU A 248 -4.90 -17.94 -7.29
CA GLU A 248 -6.17 -18.46 -6.82
C GLU A 248 -7.29 -17.42 -6.89
N GLU A 249 -8.54 -17.88 -6.80
CA GLU A 249 -9.71 -17.04 -6.66
C GLU A 249 -9.86 -16.53 -5.23
N TYR A 250 -10.17 -15.25 -5.10
CA TYR A 250 -10.36 -14.57 -3.83
C TYR A 250 -11.81 -14.16 -3.63
N ARG A 251 -12.29 -14.28 -2.41
CA ARG A 251 -13.54 -13.64 -2.05
C ARG A 251 -13.38 -12.11 -2.11
N ASP A 252 -14.43 -11.42 -2.52
CA ASP A 252 -14.43 -9.95 -2.56
C ASP A 252 -14.23 -9.38 -1.14
N VAL A 253 -13.30 -8.47 -0.98
CA VAL A 253 -12.92 -7.89 0.32
C VAL A 253 -14.08 -7.15 0.97
N ALA A 254 -14.88 -6.43 0.18
CA ALA A 254 -16.04 -5.72 0.70
C ALA A 254 -17.14 -6.67 1.16
N GLU A 255 -17.34 -7.79 0.45
CA GLU A 255 -18.27 -8.85 0.87
C GLU A 255 -17.80 -9.57 2.13
N SER A 256 -16.49 -9.87 2.24
CA SER A 256 -15.91 -10.47 3.45
C SER A 256 -16.10 -9.55 4.65
N LEU A 257 -15.78 -8.26 4.53
CA LEU A 257 -16.01 -7.28 5.58
C LEU A 257 -17.50 -7.17 5.94
N ALA A 258 -18.40 -7.11 4.95
CA ALA A 258 -19.84 -7.02 5.19
C ALA A 258 -20.38 -8.25 5.95
N ALA A 259 -19.88 -9.45 5.64
CA ALA A 259 -20.23 -10.67 6.37
C ALA A 259 -19.80 -10.65 7.85
N HIS A 260 -18.80 -9.82 8.18
CA HIS A 260 -18.33 -9.61 9.56
C HIS A 260 -18.96 -8.38 10.25
N GLY A 261 -20.06 -7.84 9.73
CA GLY A 261 -20.78 -6.73 10.35
C GLY A 261 -20.28 -5.33 10.02
N TRP A 262 -19.37 -5.21 9.05
CA TRP A 262 -18.94 -3.91 8.57
C TRP A 262 -19.92 -3.36 7.52
N ARG A 263 -20.27 -2.10 7.64
CA ARG A 263 -20.99 -1.38 6.58
C ARG A 263 -19.96 -0.87 5.56
N THR A 264 -20.00 -1.39 4.35
CA THR A 264 -19.01 -1.13 3.29
C THR A 264 -19.52 -0.12 2.25
N THR A 265 -18.61 0.63 1.69
CA THR A 265 -18.81 1.47 0.49
C THR A 265 -17.63 1.23 -0.45
N VAL A 266 -17.93 0.92 -1.72
CA VAL A 266 -16.91 0.61 -2.72
C VAL A 266 -16.92 1.67 -3.82
N ASN A 267 -15.74 2.12 -4.20
CA ASN A 267 -15.50 3.02 -5.33
C ASN A 267 -14.58 2.34 -6.34
N GLY A 268 -14.79 2.59 -7.62
CA GLY A 268 -13.82 2.28 -8.67
C GLY A 268 -12.70 3.32 -8.72
N ILE A 269 -11.62 2.99 -9.40
CA ILE A 269 -10.50 3.92 -9.59
C ILE A 269 -10.93 5.18 -10.36
N GLU A 270 -11.84 5.05 -11.33
CA GLU A 270 -12.38 6.18 -12.11
C GLU A 270 -13.12 7.19 -11.24
N ASP A 271 -13.86 6.70 -10.22
CA ASP A 271 -14.54 7.56 -9.25
C ASP A 271 -13.53 8.39 -8.45
N LEU A 272 -12.42 7.76 -8.06
CA LEU A 272 -11.36 8.44 -7.31
C LEU A 272 -10.63 9.48 -8.16
N PHE A 273 -10.35 9.20 -9.44
CA PHE A 273 -9.80 10.20 -10.35
C PHE A 273 -10.70 11.41 -10.48
N THR A 274 -11.99 11.18 -10.66
CA THR A 274 -13.00 12.24 -10.74
C THR A 274 -13.04 13.07 -9.46
N ALA A 275 -13.04 12.42 -8.30
CA ALA A 275 -13.10 13.07 -6.99
C ALA A 275 -11.84 13.90 -6.67
N THR A 276 -10.67 13.54 -7.22
CA THR A 276 -9.40 14.24 -6.98
C THR A 276 -9.13 15.39 -7.95
N GLY A 277 -9.92 15.52 -9.01
CA GLY A 277 -9.71 16.50 -10.08
C GLY A 277 -8.50 16.20 -10.98
N LEU A 278 -7.92 15.00 -10.87
CA LEU A 278 -6.90 14.51 -11.80
C LEU A 278 -7.58 14.10 -13.12
N PRO A 279 -6.90 14.18 -14.27
CA PRO A 279 -7.44 13.67 -15.52
C PRO A 279 -7.81 12.20 -15.36
N GLY A 280 -8.96 11.81 -15.93
CA GLY A 280 -9.40 10.41 -15.92
C GLY A 280 -8.41 9.49 -16.62
N LEU A 281 -8.48 8.22 -16.29
CA LEU A 281 -7.68 7.20 -16.97
C LEU A 281 -7.86 7.32 -18.48
N ARG A 282 -6.76 7.43 -19.19
CA ARG A 282 -6.78 7.42 -20.66
C ARG A 282 -7.00 5.97 -21.09
N ARG A 283 -8.25 5.64 -21.45
CA ARG A 283 -8.60 4.27 -21.89
C ARG A 283 -7.74 3.76 -23.04
N GLN A 284 -7.20 4.67 -23.87
CA GLN A 284 -6.29 4.33 -24.97
C GLN A 284 -4.94 3.80 -24.48
N ASP A 285 -4.50 4.18 -23.28
CA ASP A 285 -3.19 3.83 -22.73
C ASP A 285 -3.19 2.44 -22.07
N LEU A 286 -4.37 1.84 -21.85
CA LEU A 286 -4.53 0.58 -21.13
C LEU A 286 -4.84 -0.62 -22.04
N SER A 287 -4.57 -0.54 -23.35
CA SER A 287 -4.78 -1.66 -24.29
C SER A 287 -6.17 -2.33 -24.17
N GLY A 288 -7.20 -1.56 -23.79
CA GLY A 288 -8.57 -2.04 -23.66
C GLY A 288 -8.88 -2.80 -22.36
N ALA A 289 -7.93 -2.95 -21.44
CA ALA A 289 -8.20 -3.53 -20.12
C ALA A 289 -8.60 -2.45 -19.11
N PRO A 290 -9.76 -2.54 -18.45
CA PRO A 290 -10.08 -1.65 -17.37
C PRO A 290 -9.09 -1.90 -16.22
N VAL A 291 -8.52 -0.84 -15.62
CA VAL A 291 -7.86 -0.93 -14.32
C VAL A 291 -8.96 -1.24 -13.31
N ALA A 292 -9.10 -2.51 -12.99
CA ALA A 292 -10.23 -3.04 -12.21
C ALA A 292 -10.03 -2.91 -10.69
N GLY A 293 -9.14 -2.01 -10.26
CA GLY A 293 -8.92 -1.76 -8.84
C GLY A 293 -10.17 -1.18 -8.18
N ARG A 294 -10.56 -1.76 -7.05
CA ARG A 294 -11.64 -1.27 -6.18
C ARG A 294 -11.06 -0.79 -4.86
N TYR A 295 -11.72 0.20 -4.31
CA TYR A 295 -11.38 0.83 -3.05
C TYR A 295 -12.57 0.71 -2.10
N VAL A 296 -12.40 -0.01 -1.02
CA VAL A 296 -13.43 -0.17 0.00
C VAL A 296 -13.14 0.73 1.18
N ARG A 297 -14.21 1.35 1.70
CA ARG A 297 -14.28 1.95 3.03
C ARG A 297 -15.30 1.18 3.83
N ALA A 298 -14.99 0.91 5.09
CA ALA A 298 -15.86 0.16 5.96
C ALA A 298 -15.92 0.79 7.36
N VAL A 299 -17.08 0.68 8.00
CA VAL A 299 -17.32 1.12 9.38
C VAL A 299 -17.96 -0.03 10.13
N LEU A 300 -17.37 -0.41 11.25
CA LEU A 300 -17.95 -1.41 12.16
C LEU A 300 -19.02 -0.73 13.03
N THR A 301 -20.25 -1.24 12.96
CA THR A 301 -21.42 -0.66 13.66
C THR A 301 -21.74 -1.42 14.93
#